data_59f81f40b6fa2271104c662555c45b5e
#
_entry.id   59f81f40b6fa2271104c662555c45b5e
#
_cell.length_a   1.000
_cell.length_b   1.000
_cell.length_c   1.000
_cell.angle_alpha   90.00
_cell.angle_beta   90.00
_cell.angle_gamma   90.00
#
_symmetry.space_group_name_H-M   'P 1'
#
loop_
_entity.id
_entity.type
_entity.pdbx_description
1 polymer ?
#
loop_
_entity_poly.entity_id
_entity_poly.type
_entity_poly.pdbx_seq_one_letter_code
_entity_poly.pdbx_strand_id
1 'polypeptide(L)'
;MARTYKGGCLCGHIRFEAEGPALKPHTCSCTMCQHHSGALTLHWVEFPADKVRWSAKPSVWRSSDYSSRSFCPKCGSTLGAIDDKPVVALVLGSFDSANRRELAPEYHSHAGKRPKWMAR
;
A
#
# COMPACT_ATOMS: atom_id res chain seq x y z
N MET A 1 15.38 -17.83 -0.91
CA MET A 1 14.89 -17.27 -2.18
C MET A 1 13.80 -16.25 -1.89
N ALA A 2 13.92 -15.07 -2.45
CA ALA A 2 12.92 -14.03 -2.21
C ALA A 2 11.63 -14.36 -2.96
N ARG A 3 10.50 -14.09 -2.32
CA ARG A 3 9.19 -14.26 -2.92
C ARG A 3 8.85 -13.03 -3.75
N THR A 4 8.17 -13.23 -4.87
CA THR A 4 7.67 -12.15 -5.70
C THR A 4 6.16 -12.01 -5.47
N TYR A 5 5.73 -10.77 -5.21
CA TYR A 5 4.33 -10.42 -5.04
C TYR A 5 3.86 -9.64 -6.26
N LYS A 6 2.67 -9.96 -6.75
CA LYS A 6 2.10 -9.31 -7.92
C LYS A 6 0.79 -8.64 -7.57
N GLY A 7 0.52 -7.52 -8.22
CA GLY A 7 -0.73 -6.81 -8.00
C GLY A 7 -0.89 -5.66 -8.98
N GLY A 8 -1.85 -4.81 -8.70
CA GLY A 8 -2.12 -3.66 -9.54
C GLY A 8 -3.46 -3.01 -9.28
N CYS A 9 -3.84 -2.14 -10.19
CA CYS A 9 -5.07 -1.37 -10.08
C CYS A 9 -6.27 -2.13 -10.65
N LEU A 10 -7.46 -1.61 -10.41
CA LEU A 10 -8.71 -2.24 -10.83
C LEU A 10 -8.80 -2.40 -12.35
N CYS A 11 -8.38 -1.39 -13.13
CA CYS A 11 -8.49 -1.45 -14.58
C CYS A 11 -7.35 -2.22 -15.26
N GLY A 12 -6.29 -2.57 -14.52
CA GLY A 12 -5.17 -3.31 -15.06
C GLY A 12 -4.09 -2.46 -15.73
N HIS A 13 -4.29 -1.16 -15.87
CA HIS A 13 -3.30 -0.28 -16.48
C HIS A 13 -1.98 -0.27 -15.69
N ILE A 14 -2.07 -0.22 -14.37
CA ILE A 14 -0.90 -0.27 -13.50
C ILE A 14 -0.80 -1.69 -12.93
N ARG A 15 0.31 -2.36 -13.23
CA ARG A 15 0.65 -3.64 -12.63
C ARG A 15 2.02 -3.51 -11.98
N PHE A 16 2.24 -4.22 -10.89
CA PHE A 16 3.54 -4.23 -10.25
C PHE A 16 3.97 -5.64 -9.89
N GLU A 17 5.27 -5.79 -9.74
CA GLU A 17 5.90 -6.95 -9.14
C GLU A 17 6.84 -6.44 -8.06
N ALA A 18 6.67 -6.93 -6.85
CA ALA A 18 7.49 -6.54 -5.71
C ALA A 18 8.26 -7.77 -5.22
N GLU A 19 9.58 -7.65 -5.17
CA GLU A 19 10.42 -8.74 -4.71
C GLU A 19 10.61 -8.62 -3.20
N GLY A 20 10.27 -9.69 -2.48
CA GLY A 20 10.34 -9.74 -1.03
C GLY A 20 11.76 -9.78 -0.50
N PRO A 21 11.90 -9.78 0.82
CA PRO A 21 10.81 -9.93 1.79
C PRO A 21 9.94 -8.70 1.92
N ALA A 22 8.66 -8.92 2.23
CA ALA A 22 7.74 -7.83 2.58
C ALA A 22 8.10 -7.34 3.97
N LEU A 23 8.19 -6.02 4.13
CA LEU A 23 8.63 -5.38 5.37
C LEU A 23 7.48 -4.66 6.03
N LYS A 24 7.48 -4.66 7.37
CA LYS A 24 6.55 -3.87 8.19
C LYS A 24 5.08 -4.04 7.80
N PRO A 25 4.56 -5.27 7.73
CA PRO A 25 3.13 -5.43 7.51
C PRO A 25 2.37 -4.82 8.69
N HIS A 26 1.46 -3.89 8.41
CA HIS A 26 0.73 -3.19 9.46
C HIS A 26 -0.56 -2.63 8.90
N THR A 27 -1.44 -2.19 9.79
CA THR A 27 -2.61 -1.42 9.38
C THR A 27 -2.41 0.04 9.80
N CYS A 28 -3.08 0.94 9.09
CA CYS A 28 -3.09 2.35 9.46
C CYS A 28 -4.50 2.91 9.27
N SER A 29 -5.01 3.53 10.32
CA SER A 29 -6.36 4.12 10.32
C SER A 29 -6.31 5.65 10.42
N CYS A 30 -5.19 6.29 10.06
CA CYS A 30 -5.08 7.73 10.09
C CYS A 30 -6.03 8.38 9.08
N THR A 31 -6.35 9.65 9.30
CA THR A 31 -7.26 10.40 8.43
C THR A 31 -6.77 10.39 6.98
N MET A 32 -5.46 10.50 6.76
CA MET A 32 -4.91 10.48 5.41
C MET A 32 -5.15 9.15 4.72
N CYS A 33 -4.94 8.02 5.41
CA CYS A 33 -5.21 6.70 4.85
C CYS A 33 -6.69 6.52 4.54
N GLN A 34 -7.56 6.98 5.45
CA GLN A 34 -9.00 6.89 5.27
C GLN A 34 -9.46 7.70 4.05
N HIS A 35 -9.01 8.95 3.94
CA HIS A 35 -9.42 9.82 2.83
C HIS A 35 -8.84 9.36 1.50
N HIS A 36 -7.60 8.87 1.50
CA HIS A 36 -6.96 8.40 0.28
C HIS A 36 -7.68 7.19 -0.31
N SER A 37 -8.10 6.27 0.55
CA SER A 37 -8.64 4.97 0.09
C SER A 37 -10.14 4.85 0.18
N GLY A 38 -10.77 5.63 1.07
CA GLY A 38 -12.17 5.44 1.41
C GLY A 38 -12.42 4.30 2.39
N ALA A 39 -11.38 3.60 2.82
CA ALA A 39 -11.48 2.54 3.82
C ALA A 39 -11.19 3.10 5.21
N LEU A 40 -11.77 2.51 6.24
CA LEU A 40 -11.54 2.94 7.61
C LEU A 40 -10.17 2.53 8.13
N THR A 41 -9.59 1.49 7.56
CA THR A 41 -8.23 1.07 7.85
C THR A 41 -7.61 0.50 6.59
N LEU A 42 -6.32 0.76 6.39
CA LEU A 42 -5.55 0.24 5.26
C LEU A 42 -4.51 -0.76 5.76
N HIS A 43 -4.32 -1.82 5.00
CA HIS A 43 -3.26 -2.79 5.25
C HIS A 43 -2.08 -2.44 4.34
N TRP A 44 -0.89 -2.30 4.94
CA TRP A 44 0.33 -1.85 4.29
C TRP A 44 1.45 -2.86 4.40
N VAL A 45 2.30 -2.92 3.37
CA VAL A 45 3.62 -3.54 3.45
C VAL A 45 4.60 -2.64 2.70
N GLU A 46 5.88 -2.72 3.05
CA GLU A 46 6.93 -1.89 2.47
C GLU A 46 7.96 -2.73 1.74
N PHE A 47 8.52 -2.13 0.70
CA PHE A 47 9.62 -2.73 -0.08
C PHE A 47 10.64 -1.65 -0.40
N PRO A 48 11.93 -2.00 -0.53
CA PRO A 48 12.88 -1.09 -1.14
C PRO A 48 12.41 -0.72 -2.55
N ALA A 49 12.59 0.51 -2.94
CA ALA A 49 12.06 0.98 -4.23
C ALA A 49 12.64 0.20 -5.42
N ASP A 50 13.91 -0.23 -5.34
CA ASP A 50 14.55 -1.01 -6.39
C ASP A 50 14.04 -2.45 -6.50
N LYS A 51 13.18 -2.87 -5.56
CA LYS A 51 12.55 -4.19 -5.60
C LYS A 51 11.15 -4.16 -6.18
N VAL A 52 10.65 -2.98 -6.57
CA VAL A 52 9.30 -2.84 -7.13
C VAL A 52 9.41 -2.44 -8.60
N ARG A 53 8.85 -3.27 -9.46
CA ARG A 53 8.81 -3.00 -10.90
C ARG A 53 7.38 -2.71 -11.31
N TRP A 54 7.20 -1.61 -12.02
CA TRP A 54 5.88 -1.13 -12.46
C TRP A 54 5.72 -1.35 -13.97
N SER A 55 4.54 -1.78 -14.40
CA SER A 55 4.24 -1.89 -15.83
C SER A 55 4.04 -0.51 -16.48
N ALA A 56 3.55 0.44 -15.69
CA ALA A 56 3.39 1.83 -16.08
C ALA A 56 3.54 2.67 -14.81
N LYS A 57 4.00 3.91 -14.99
CA LYS A 57 4.25 4.77 -13.84
C LYS A 57 2.93 5.20 -13.19
N PRO A 58 2.75 4.96 -11.89
CA PRO A 58 1.56 5.45 -11.20
C PRO A 58 1.57 6.97 -11.12
N SER A 59 0.38 7.57 -11.03
CA SER A 59 0.26 8.96 -10.68
C SER A 59 0.49 9.12 -9.18
N VAL A 60 0.98 10.27 -8.78
CA VAL A 60 1.25 10.56 -7.38
C VAL A 60 0.70 11.93 -7.00
N TRP A 61 0.33 12.06 -5.74
CA TRP A 61 -0.03 13.32 -5.13
C TRP A 61 0.83 13.52 -3.89
N ARG A 62 1.50 14.67 -3.80
CA ARG A 62 2.38 14.97 -2.67
C ARG A 62 1.54 15.10 -1.41
N SER A 63 1.70 14.17 -0.49
CA SER A 63 0.85 14.07 0.70
C SER A 63 1.52 14.60 1.96
N SER A 64 2.86 14.70 1.95
CA SER A 64 3.63 15.20 3.10
C SER A 64 4.99 15.69 2.61
N ASP A 65 5.81 16.14 3.57
CA ASP A 65 7.14 16.64 3.26
C ASP A 65 8.09 15.57 2.71
N TYR A 66 7.76 14.30 2.89
CA TYR A 66 8.67 13.20 2.54
C TYR A 66 8.02 12.09 1.73
N SER A 67 6.73 12.16 1.44
CA SER A 67 6.04 11.06 0.79
C SER A 67 4.93 11.53 -0.14
N SER A 68 4.65 10.71 -1.16
CA SER A 68 3.57 10.94 -2.10
C SER A 68 2.68 9.71 -2.16
N ARG A 69 1.37 9.92 -2.24
CA ARG A 69 0.39 8.83 -2.37
C ARG A 69 0.24 8.47 -3.84
N SER A 70 0.27 7.17 -4.12
CA SER A 70 0.24 6.67 -5.50
C SER A 70 -1.13 6.09 -5.83
N PHE A 71 -1.53 6.26 -7.07
CA PHE A 71 -2.83 5.79 -7.56
C PHE A 71 -2.78 5.64 -9.08
N CYS A 72 -3.77 4.92 -9.63
CA CYS A 72 -3.87 4.74 -11.06
C CYS A 72 -4.50 5.99 -11.70
N PRO A 73 -3.84 6.58 -12.72
CA PRO A 73 -4.42 7.77 -13.37
C PRO A 73 -5.68 7.48 -14.16
N LYS A 74 -5.95 6.22 -14.50
CA LYS A 74 -7.11 5.85 -15.31
C LYS A 74 -8.32 5.46 -14.49
N CYS A 75 -8.14 4.66 -13.44
CA CYS A 75 -9.28 4.17 -12.65
C CYS A 75 -9.31 4.71 -11.22
N GLY A 76 -8.26 5.40 -10.78
CA GLY A 76 -8.20 5.99 -9.46
C GLY A 76 -7.88 5.03 -8.33
N SER A 77 -7.61 3.76 -8.61
CA SER A 77 -7.29 2.79 -7.56
C SER A 77 -6.15 3.26 -6.69
N THR A 78 -6.31 3.16 -5.38
CA THR A 78 -5.25 3.41 -4.42
C THR A 78 -4.19 2.32 -4.55
N LEU A 79 -2.93 2.70 -4.72
CA LEU A 79 -1.82 1.75 -4.84
C LEU A 79 -0.91 1.77 -3.62
N GLY A 80 -0.64 2.96 -3.09
CA GLY A 80 0.21 3.03 -1.92
C GLY A 80 0.81 4.41 -1.70
N ALA A 81 2.08 4.41 -1.27
CA ALA A 81 2.85 5.61 -1.05
C ALA A 81 4.29 5.39 -1.49
N ILE A 82 4.88 6.42 -2.08
CA ILE A 82 6.27 6.40 -2.52
C ILE A 82 6.98 7.48 -1.74
N ASP A 83 7.92 7.07 -0.89
CA ASP A 83 8.68 7.98 -0.06
C ASP A 83 9.85 8.59 -0.85
N ASP A 84 10.31 9.76 -0.43
CA ASP A 84 11.53 10.35 -0.98
C ASP A 84 12.74 9.47 -0.70
N LYS A 85 12.76 8.80 0.45
CA LYS A 85 13.69 7.70 0.69
C LYS A 85 13.31 6.56 -0.25
N PRO A 86 14.25 5.67 -0.60
CA PRO A 86 13.95 4.63 -1.60
C PRO A 86 13.08 3.51 -1.03
N VAL A 87 11.89 3.85 -0.55
CA VAL A 87 10.91 2.94 0.03
C VAL A 87 9.58 3.12 -0.67
N VAL A 88 8.98 2.02 -1.10
CA VAL A 88 7.63 2.00 -1.66
C VAL A 88 6.75 1.20 -0.72
N ALA A 89 5.67 1.82 -0.24
CA ALA A 89 4.65 1.15 0.55
C ALA A 89 3.48 0.81 -0.37
N LEU A 90 3.00 -0.42 -0.30
CA LEU A 90 1.89 -0.89 -1.12
C LEU A 90 0.73 -1.30 -0.23
N VAL A 91 -0.50 -1.01 -0.68
CA VAL A 91 -1.69 -1.44 0.04
C VAL A 91 -1.99 -2.90 -0.33
N LEU A 92 -2.26 -3.73 0.67
CA LEU A 92 -2.47 -5.16 0.44
C LEU A 92 -3.68 -5.47 -0.44
N GLY A 93 -4.69 -4.61 -0.44
CA GLY A 93 -5.84 -4.80 -1.30
C GLY A 93 -5.52 -4.73 -2.79
N SER A 94 -4.36 -4.16 -3.17
CA SER A 94 -3.91 -4.12 -4.56
C SER A 94 -3.17 -5.38 -4.99
N PHE A 95 -2.84 -6.26 -4.06
CA PHE A 95 -2.16 -7.52 -4.37
C PHE A 95 -3.14 -8.51 -5.00
N ASP A 96 -2.66 -9.32 -5.93
CA ASP A 96 -3.48 -10.38 -6.52
C ASP A 96 -3.89 -11.39 -5.45
N SER A 97 -3.01 -11.64 -4.46
CA SER A 97 -3.34 -12.46 -3.31
C SER A 97 -2.60 -11.94 -2.08
N ALA A 98 -3.37 -11.63 -1.04
CA ALA A 98 -2.81 -11.24 0.26
C ALA A 98 -2.88 -12.40 1.26
N ASN A 99 -3.26 -13.60 0.81
CA ASN A 99 -3.43 -14.76 1.69
C ASN A 99 -2.07 -15.43 1.96
N ARG A 100 -1.21 -14.71 2.67
CA ARG A 100 0.11 -15.16 3.06
C ARG A 100 0.36 -14.76 4.51
N ARG A 101 0.88 -15.67 5.31
CA ARG A 101 1.12 -15.42 6.73
C ARG A 101 2.06 -14.24 6.96
N GLU A 102 3.09 -14.10 6.13
CA GLU A 102 4.08 -13.02 6.28
C GLU A 102 3.51 -11.64 6.00
N LEU A 103 2.31 -11.55 5.41
CA LEU A 103 1.64 -10.28 5.15
C LEU A 103 0.67 -9.88 6.27
N ALA A 104 0.47 -10.76 7.27
CA ALA A 104 -0.40 -10.44 8.39
C ALA A 104 0.15 -9.25 9.17
N PRO A 105 -0.71 -8.31 9.59
CA PRO A 105 -0.22 -7.11 10.26
C PRO A 105 0.46 -7.42 11.59
N GLU A 106 1.62 -6.82 11.81
CA GLU A 106 2.37 -6.94 13.04
C GLU A 106 1.97 -5.88 14.06
N TYR A 107 1.41 -4.76 13.61
CA TYR A 107 0.95 -3.68 14.47
C TYR A 107 -0.11 -2.84 13.75
N HIS A 108 -0.78 -1.98 14.52
CA HIS A 108 -1.85 -1.12 14.01
C HIS A 108 -1.52 0.33 14.32
N SER A 109 -1.23 1.13 13.28
CA SER A 109 -0.96 2.55 13.43
C SER A 109 -2.26 3.32 13.48
N HIS A 110 -2.32 4.32 14.37
CA HIS A 110 -3.48 5.20 14.53
C HIS A 110 -4.78 4.42 14.78
N ALA A 111 -4.68 3.33 15.55
CA ALA A 111 -5.83 2.48 15.85
C ALA A 111 -6.96 3.26 16.53
N GLY A 112 -6.63 4.30 17.30
CA GLY A 112 -7.61 5.15 17.97
C GLY A 112 -8.47 5.97 17.03
N LYS A 113 -8.10 6.09 15.74
CA LYS A 113 -8.91 6.78 14.74
C LYS A 113 -10.01 5.89 14.15
N ARG A 114 -9.98 4.58 14.45
CA ARG A 114 -11.06 3.69 14.01
C ARG A 114 -12.33 4.03 14.78
N PRO A 115 -13.51 3.95 14.13
CA PRO A 115 -14.77 4.12 14.86
C PRO A 115 -14.87 3.14 16.03
N LYS A 116 -15.49 3.57 17.11
CA LYS A 116 -15.62 2.72 18.31
C LYS A 116 -16.43 1.44 18.06
N TRP A 117 -17.34 1.48 17.09
CA TRP A 117 -18.17 0.33 16.74
C TRP A 117 -17.42 -0.68 15.87
N MET A 118 -16.23 -0.36 15.37
CA MET A 118 -15.47 -1.24 14.49
C MET A 118 -14.83 -2.36 15.33
N ALA A 119 -14.93 -3.60 14.84
CA ALA A 119 -14.33 -4.76 15.49
C ALA A 119 -12.80 -4.60 15.56
N ARG A 120 -12.24 -5.10 16.64
CA ARG A 120 -10.81 -5.01 16.91
C ARG A 120 -10.10 -6.33 16.82
#